data_879a197d500c47f02bab8282d79ea697
#
_entry.id   879a197d500c47f02bab8282d79ea697
#
_cell.length_a   1.000
_cell.length_b   1.000
_cell.length_c   1.000
_cell.angle_alpha   90.00
_cell.angle_beta   90.00
_cell.angle_gamma   90.00
#
_symmetry.space_group_name_H-M   'P 1'
#
loop_
_entity.id
_entity.type
_entity.pdbx_description
1 polymer ?
#
loop_
_entity_poly.entity_id
_entity_poly.type
_entity_poly.pdbx_seq_one_letter_code
_entity_poly.pdbx_strand_id
1 'polypeptide(L)'
;MRDLLIVDRAFQQRFEELDLDSAAAVLRFLGGDAIDGNNTVVAPATLRFRDGSVEQVFFKQYIFPSPAWAFIGRRSKARREYENYTAFRRMDLPCPQAVACGELRDALGRLRRAFILTRAIPDAQTLIEFFQSRCLSRATLDSRKLRLDVITRFAPMVSRMHGRNFFHNDLVWRNILVTCPPQGTPGLWWIDCPRGRFVWMKRRRLQLKTLLFGMGETFRTLLQKK
;
A
#
# COMPACT_ATOMS: atom_id res chain seq x y z
N MET A 1 -0.15 -10.41 26.72
CA MET A 1 0.09 -9.76 25.40
C MET A 1 -1.23 -9.14 24.97
N ARG A 2 -1.23 -7.90 24.48
CA ARG A 2 -2.44 -7.27 23.93
C ARG A 2 -2.47 -7.54 22.44
N ASP A 3 -3.60 -8.05 21.95
CA ASP A 3 -3.84 -8.43 20.56
C ASP A 3 -4.94 -7.53 20.00
N LEU A 4 -4.72 -6.95 18.83
CA LEU A 4 -5.72 -6.19 18.09
C LEU A 4 -5.78 -6.74 16.67
N LEU A 5 -6.95 -7.19 16.25
CA LEU A 5 -7.26 -7.55 14.89
C LEU A 5 -8.42 -6.67 14.39
N ILE A 6 -8.26 -6.10 13.22
CA ILE A 6 -9.32 -5.38 12.48
C ILE A 6 -9.46 -6.06 11.14
N VAL A 7 -10.64 -6.55 10.83
CA VAL A 7 -10.98 -7.22 9.56
C VAL A 7 -12.02 -6.38 8.81
N ASP A 8 -11.85 -6.24 7.51
CA ASP A 8 -12.85 -5.61 6.64
C ASP A 8 -14.16 -6.40 6.71
N ARG A 9 -15.29 -5.71 6.77
CA ARG A 9 -16.62 -6.33 6.95
C ARG A 9 -16.91 -7.44 5.93
N ALA A 10 -16.43 -7.30 4.70
CA ALA A 10 -16.62 -8.30 3.65
C ALA A 10 -15.85 -9.61 3.89
N PHE A 11 -14.88 -9.61 4.82
CA PHE A 11 -14.04 -10.76 5.13
C PHE A 11 -14.28 -11.32 6.54
N GLN A 12 -15.11 -10.71 7.37
CA GLN A 12 -15.31 -11.14 8.77
C GLN A 12 -15.70 -12.60 8.87
N GLN A 13 -16.78 -13.01 8.20
CA GLN A 13 -17.26 -14.40 8.21
C GLN A 13 -16.17 -15.38 7.71
N ARG A 14 -15.43 -14.99 6.65
CA ARG A 14 -14.37 -15.81 6.08
C ARG A 14 -13.17 -16.00 7.02
N PHE A 15 -12.86 -14.99 7.83
CA PHE A 15 -11.82 -15.08 8.86
C PHE A 15 -12.26 -15.96 10.03
N GLU A 16 -13.54 -15.88 10.43
CA GLU A 16 -14.14 -16.78 11.42
C GLU A 16 -14.09 -18.24 10.94
N GLU A 17 -14.42 -18.52 9.68
CA GLU A 17 -14.36 -19.86 9.09
C GLU A 17 -12.94 -20.47 9.10
N LEU A 18 -11.90 -19.64 9.13
CA LEU A 18 -10.50 -20.06 9.18
C LEU A 18 -9.90 -20.00 10.60
N ASP A 19 -10.71 -19.75 11.62
CA ASP A 19 -10.29 -19.56 13.01
C ASP A 19 -9.23 -18.43 13.16
N LEU A 20 -9.32 -17.39 12.31
CA LEU A 20 -8.44 -16.23 12.31
C LEU A 20 -9.04 -15.09 13.15
N ASP A 21 -9.26 -15.34 14.43
CA ASP A 21 -9.93 -14.47 15.40
C ASP A 21 -9.00 -13.45 16.07
N SER A 22 -7.70 -13.60 15.90
CA SER A 22 -6.67 -12.78 16.55
C SER A 22 -5.50 -12.46 15.62
N ALA A 23 -4.79 -11.36 15.86
CA ALA A 23 -3.60 -11.03 15.10
C ALA A 23 -2.52 -12.11 15.23
N ALA A 24 -2.43 -12.78 16.38
CA ALA A 24 -1.53 -13.90 16.58
C ALA A 24 -1.91 -15.11 15.70
N ALA A 25 -3.21 -15.42 15.56
CA ALA A 25 -3.68 -16.49 14.69
C ALA A 25 -3.34 -16.20 13.21
N VAL A 26 -3.60 -14.99 12.74
CA VAL A 26 -3.27 -14.57 11.37
C VAL A 26 -1.77 -14.65 11.09
N LEU A 27 -0.93 -14.20 12.03
CA LEU A 27 0.54 -14.28 11.89
C LEU A 27 1.01 -15.72 11.78
N ARG A 28 0.52 -16.63 12.63
CA ARG A 28 0.86 -18.07 12.54
C ARG A 28 0.41 -18.67 11.21
N PHE A 29 -0.83 -18.39 10.81
CA PHE A 29 -1.41 -18.91 9.57
C PHE A 29 -0.59 -18.51 8.32
N LEU A 30 -0.07 -17.27 8.31
CA LEU A 30 0.72 -16.73 7.20
C LEU A 30 2.24 -16.95 7.35
N GLY A 31 2.68 -17.73 8.35
CA GLY A 31 4.10 -17.97 8.59
C GLY A 31 4.87 -16.74 9.10
N GLY A 32 4.18 -15.70 9.53
CA GLY A 32 4.80 -14.46 9.98
C GLY A 32 5.61 -14.61 11.27
N ASP A 33 5.36 -15.64 12.05
CA ASP A 33 6.09 -15.91 13.30
C ASP A 33 7.54 -16.34 13.07
N ALA A 34 7.82 -16.95 11.92
CA ALA A 34 9.16 -17.43 11.57
C ALA A 34 10.09 -16.33 11.02
N ILE A 35 9.57 -15.11 10.82
CA ILE A 35 10.35 -14.01 10.26
C ILE A 35 10.99 -13.21 11.40
N ASP A 36 12.32 -13.26 11.48
CA ASP A 36 13.13 -12.47 12.39
C ASP A 36 13.70 -11.22 11.70
N GLY A 37 13.93 -10.18 12.48
CA GLY A 37 14.58 -8.96 11.99
C GLY A 37 13.83 -7.67 12.32
N ASN A 38 14.45 -6.54 12.05
CA ASN A 38 13.88 -5.19 12.25
C ASN A 38 13.51 -4.58 10.90
N ASN A 39 12.68 -5.26 10.12
CA ASN A 39 12.36 -4.86 8.77
C ASN A 39 10.87 -4.94 8.47
N THR A 40 10.50 -4.25 7.42
CA THR A 40 9.21 -4.45 6.77
C THR A 40 9.38 -5.54 5.73
N VAL A 41 8.61 -6.60 5.85
CA VAL A 41 8.56 -7.70 4.89
C VAL A 41 7.24 -7.63 4.14
N VAL A 42 7.28 -7.80 2.83
CA VAL A 42 6.09 -7.88 1.98
C VAL A 42 6.18 -9.17 1.18
N ALA A 43 5.16 -10.01 1.28
CA ALA A 43 5.09 -11.28 0.56
C ALA A 43 3.68 -11.49 -0.02
N PRO A 44 3.56 -12.12 -1.18
CA PRO A 44 2.28 -12.62 -1.65
C PRO A 44 1.82 -13.78 -0.76
N ALA A 45 0.54 -13.86 -0.53
CA ALA A 45 -0.09 -14.96 0.21
C ALA A 45 -1.44 -15.31 -0.41
N THR A 46 -1.90 -16.51 -0.14
CA THR A 46 -3.16 -17.04 -0.66
C THR A 46 -4.05 -17.46 0.49
N LEU A 47 -5.22 -16.83 0.60
CA LEU A 47 -6.26 -17.27 1.51
C LEU A 47 -7.17 -18.26 0.77
N ARG A 48 -7.28 -19.49 1.30
CA ARG A 48 -8.18 -20.52 0.78
C ARG A 48 -9.32 -20.70 1.77
N PHE A 49 -10.54 -20.46 1.32
CA PHE A 49 -11.73 -20.55 2.16
C PHE A 49 -12.41 -21.91 2.03
N ARG A 50 -13.28 -22.23 2.99
CA ARG A 50 -13.99 -23.53 3.05
C ARG A 50 -14.92 -23.74 1.86
N ASP A 51 -15.45 -22.68 1.27
CA ASP A 51 -16.27 -22.73 0.05
C ASP A 51 -15.47 -23.01 -1.24
N GLY A 52 -14.17 -23.26 -1.13
CA GLY A 52 -13.25 -23.46 -2.25
C GLY A 52 -12.79 -22.19 -2.92
N SER A 53 -13.31 -21.03 -2.55
CA SER A 53 -12.85 -19.75 -3.10
C SER A 53 -11.43 -19.42 -2.64
N VAL A 54 -10.71 -18.68 -3.48
CA VAL A 54 -9.31 -18.33 -3.26
C VAL A 54 -9.16 -16.82 -3.40
N GLU A 55 -8.49 -16.21 -2.44
CA GLU A 55 -8.16 -14.79 -2.49
C GLU A 55 -6.65 -14.59 -2.47
N GLN A 56 -6.12 -13.92 -3.48
CA GLN A 56 -4.72 -13.52 -3.52
C GLN A 56 -4.54 -12.22 -2.75
N VAL A 57 -3.62 -12.22 -1.80
CA VAL A 57 -3.36 -11.06 -0.94
C VAL A 57 -1.87 -10.77 -0.86
N PHE A 58 -1.51 -9.56 -0.52
CA PHE A 58 -0.19 -9.19 -0.07
C PHE A 58 -0.19 -9.06 1.46
N PHE A 59 0.69 -9.83 2.08
CA PHE A 59 0.98 -9.77 3.52
C PHE A 59 2.18 -8.86 3.76
N LYS A 60 1.94 -7.71 4.40
CA LYS A 60 2.98 -6.75 4.77
C LYS A 60 3.12 -6.73 6.27
N GLN A 61 4.26 -7.16 6.77
CA GLN A 61 4.56 -7.25 8.20
C GLN A 61 5.60 -6.22 8.61
N TYR A 62 5.40 -5.63 9.79
CA TYR A 62 6.32 -4.74 10.47
C TYR A 62 6.82 -5.44 11.74
N ILE A 63 8.12 -5.70 11.82
CA ILE A 63 8.75 -6.45 12.90
C ILE A 63 9.59 -5.49 13.74
N PHE A 64 9.46 -5.61 15.05
CA PHE A 64 10.20 -4.83 16.04
C PHE A 64 10.90 -5.78 16.99
N PRO A 65 12.18 -6.16 16.77
CA PRO A 65 12.93 -7.09 17.63
C PRO A 65 13.00 -6.56 19.07
N SER A 66 13.24 -5.27 19.23
CA SER A 66 13.10 -4.57 20.51
C SER A 66 11.74 -3.89 20.58
N PRO A 67 11.03 -3.99 21.72
CA PRO A 67 9.72 -3.38 21.88
C PRO A 67 9.74 -1.88 21.54
N ALA A 68 8.90 -1.45 20.59
CA ALA A 68 8.92 -0.08 20.12
C ALA A 68 8.13 0.86 21.04
N TRP A 69 8.83 1.54 21.91
CA TRP A 69 8.30 2.55 22.86
C TRP A 69 7.57 3.69 22.15
N ALA A 70 8.05 4.11 20.98
CA ALA A 70 7.47 5.19 20.20
C ALA A 70 6.01 4.94 19.78
N PHE A 71 5.53 3.70 19.88
CA PHE A 71 4.15 3.32 19.54
C PHE A 71 3.25 3.09 20.77
N ILE A 72 3.70 3.39 21.98
CA ILE A 72 2.81 3.34 23.16
C ILE A 72 1.69 4.36 22.96
N GLY A 73 0.45 3.92 23.11
CA GLY A 73 -0.73 4.75 22.87
C GLY A 73 -0.94 5.24 21.43
N ARG A 74 -0.07 4.84 20.50
CA ARG A 74 -0.14 5.26 19.09
C ARG A 74 -0.45 4.07 18.19
N ARG A 75 -1.13 4.35 17.06
CA ARG A 75 -1.40 3.38 16.00
C ARG A 75 -0.11 2.95 15.30
N SER A 76 0.01 1.66 14.99
CA SER A 76 1.11 1.15 14.16
C SER A 76 1.08 1.73 12.73
N LYS A 77 2.15 1.49 11.98
CA LYS A 77 2.17 1.80 10.54
C LYS A 77 1.10 0.99 9.79
N ALA A 78 0.95 -0.30 10.11
CA ALA A 78 -0.04 -1.17 9.51
C ALA A 78 -1.47 -0.67 9.71
N ARG A 79 -1.83 -0.32 10.95
CA ARG A 79 -3.16 0.21 11.26
C ARG A 79 -3.42 1.55 10.54
N ARG A 80 -2.45 2.45 10.50
CA ARG A 80 -2.58 3.71 9.76
C ARG A 80 -2.76 3.48 8.26
N GLU A 81 -2.03 2.53 7.69
CA GLU A 81 -2.16 2.17 6.28
C GLU A 81 -3.56 1.60 5.97
N TYR A 82 -4.08 0.70 6.82
CA TYR A 82 -5.44 0.18 6.72
C TYR A 82 -6.50 1.29 6.75
N GLU A 83 -6.40 2.20 7.71
CA GLU A 83 -7.31 3.33 7.84
C GLU A 83 -7.22 4.28 6.63
N ASN A 84 -6.02 4.48 6.08
CA ASN A 84 -5.80 5.30 4.89
C ASN A 84 -6.37 4.66 3.62
N TYR A 85 -6.26 3.35 3.43
CA TYR A 85 -6.94 2.67 2.33
C TYR A 85 -8.47 2.76 2.46
N THR A 86 -9.00 2.64 3.67
CA THR A 86 -10.42 2.87 3.91
C THR A 86 -10.83 4.30 3.55
N ALA A 87 -10.00 5.29 3.88
CA ALA A 87 -10.24 6.68 3.49
C ALA A 87 -10.16 6.88 1.97
N PHE A 88 -9.21 6.25 1.28
CA PHE A 88 -9.10 6.30 -0.18
C PHE A 88 -10.35 5.77 -0.86
N ARG A 89 -10.86 4.62 -0.43
CA ARG A 89 -12.12 4.06 -0.96
C ARG A 89 -13.29 5.03 -0.81
N ARG A 90 -13.40 5.72 0.35
CA ARG A 90 -14.43 6.75 0.58
C ARG A 90 -14.26 8.01 -0.29
N MET A 91 -13.07 8.22 -0.82
CA MET A 91 -12.75 9.33 -1.72
C MET A 91 -12.78 8.91 -3.21
N ASP A 92 -13.22 7.68 -3.52
CA ASP A 92 -13.17 7.08 -4.86
C ASP A 92 -11.76 7.13 -5.47
N LEU A 93 -10.75 6.93 -4.64
CA LEU A 93 -9.38 6.79 -5.10
C LEU A 93 -9.02 5.31 -5.23
N PRO A 94 -8.54 4.88 -6.39
CA PRO A 94 -8.14 3.49 -6.60
C PRO A 94 -6.99 3.10 -5.66
N CYS A 95 -7.23 2.08 -4.86
CA CYS A 95 -6.24 1.49 -3.95
C CYS A 95 -6.59 0.01 -3.72
N PRO A 96 -5.65 -0.83 -3.28
CA PRO A 96 -5.96 -2.18 -2.86
C PRO A 96 -7.03 -2.19 -1.77
N GLN A 97 -7.90 -3.18 -1.78
CA GLN A 97 -8.79 -3.40 -0.63
C GLN A 97 -7.96 -3.89 0.55
N ALA A 98 -8.01 -3.15 1.66
CA ALA A 98 -7.45 -3.65 2.91
C ALA A 98 -8.37 -4.75 3.46
N VAL A 99 -7.85 -5.96 3.60
CA VAL A 99 -8.57 -7.15 4.07
C VAL A 99 -8.57 -7.19 5.58
N ALA A 100 -7.39 -7.06 6.19
CA ALA A 100 -7.22 -7.03 7.64
C ALA A 100 -5.96 -6.28 8.05
N CYS A 101 -5.91 -5.81 9.29
CA CYS A 101 -4.66 -5.42 9.94
C CYS A 101 -4.64 -5.88 11.40
N GLY A 102 -3.43 -6.16 11.92
CA GLY A 102 -3.25 -6.59 13.29
C GLY A 102 -2.06 -5.94 13.96
N GLU A 103 -2.13 -5.90 15.30
CA GLU A 103 -1.07 -5.41 16.17
C GLU A 103 -0.87 -6.38 17.35
N LEU A 104 0.37 -6.82 17.56
CA LEU A 104 0.77 -7.51 18.79
C LEU A 104 1.58 -6.57 19.67
N ARG A 105 1.13 -6.40 20.91
CA ARG A 105 1.77 -5.56 21.91
C ARG A 105 2.08 -6.37 23.15
N ASP A 106 3.17 -6.02 23.83
CA ASP A 106 3.48 -6.62 25.13
C ASP A 106 2.55 -6.08 26.25
N ALA A 107 2.80 -6.53 27.48
CA ALA A 107 2.01 -6.12 28.64
C ALA A 107 2.06 -4.60 28.91
N LEU A 108 3.16 -3.94 28.54
CA LEU A 108 3.36 -2.50 28.69
C LEU A 108 2.79 -1.69 27.52
N GLY A 109 2.16 -2.36 26.54
CA GLY A 109 1.58 -1.71 25.35
C GLY A 109 2.60 -1.34 24.27
N ARG A 110 3.85 -1.81 24.39
CA ARG A 110 4.89 -1.59 23.37
C ARG A 110 4.64 -2.50 22.19
N LEU A 111 4.76 -1.95 20.97
CA LEU A 111 4.52 -2.69 19.73
C LEU A 111 5.65 -3.70 19.47
N ARG A 112 5.27 -4.93 19.22
CA ARG A 112 6.18 -6.04 18.87
C ARG A 112 6.09 -6.38 17.39
N ARG A 113 4.87 -6.56 16.89
CA ARG A 113 4.59 -6.88 15.49
C ARG A 113 3.33 -6.15 15.05
N ALA A 114 3.26 -5.83 13.80
CA ALA A 114 2.03 -5.37 13.16
C ALA A 114 2.02 -5.85 11.71
N PHE A 115 0.84 -6.05 11.17
CA PHE A 115 0.69 -6.44 9.77
C PHE A 115 -0.52 -5.78 9.13
N ILE A 116 -0.50 -5.74 7.80
CA ILE A 116 -1.66 -5.46 6.98
C ILE A 116 -1.74 -6.49 5.86
N LEU A 117 -2.96 -6.93 5.59
CA LEU A 117 -3.32 -7.74 4.43
C LEU A 117 -4.07 -6.86 3.44
N THR A 118 -3.64 -6.87 2.20
CA THR A 118 -4.32 -6.19 1.11
C THR A 118 -4.62 -7.16 -0.02
N ARG A 119 -5.78 -7.03 -0.64
CA ARG A 119 -6.14 -7.80 -1.82
C ARG A 119 -5.15 -7.51 -2.94
N ALA A 120 -4.68 -8.55 -3.61
CA ALA A 120 -3.82 -8.39 -4.76
C ALA A 120 -4.61 -7.73 -5.91
N ILE A 121 -3.94 -6.84 -6.65
CA ILE A 121 -4.46 -6.29 -7.89
C ILE A 121 -3.87 -7.15 -9.00
N PRO A 122 -4.71 -7.89 -9.75
CA PRO A 122 -4.22 -8.78 -10.82
C PRO A 122 -3.40 -8.00 -11.86
N ASP A 123 -2.33 -8.61 -12.35
CA ASP A 123 -1.47 -8.09 -13.42
C ASP A 123 -0.92 -6.67 -13.19
N ALA A 124 -0.88 -6.26 -11.92
CA ALA A 124 -0.33 -4.96 -11.55
C ALA A 124 1.20 -5.01 -11.47
N GLN A 125 1.84 -3.98 -11.98
CA GLN A 125 3.26 -3.73 -11.82
C GLN A 125 3.47 -2.32 -11.29
N THR A 126 4.62 -2.02 -10.71
CA THR A 126 4.92 -0.66 -10.28
C THR A 126 5.02 0.27 -11.50
N LEU A 127 4.72 1.55 -11.30
CA LEU A 127 4.86 2.54 -12.38
C LEU A 127 6.31 2.62 -12.89
N ILE A 128 7.30 2.32 -12.05
CA ILE A 128 8.70 2.22 -12.45
C ILE A 128 8.91 1.06 -13.42
N GLU A 129 8.49 -0.16 -13.04
CA GLU A 129 8.59 -1.36 -13.88
C GLU A 129 7.83 -1.18 -15.19
N PHE A 130 6.65 -0.58 -15.13
CA PHE A 130 5.84 -0.28 -16.31
C PHE A 130 6.60 0.61 -17.31
N PHE A 131 7.21 1.69 -16.85
CA PHE A 131 8.01 2.53 -17.72
C PHE A 131 9.30 1.83 -18.17
N GLN A 132 9.92 1.03 -17.33
CA GLN A 132 11.10 0.24 -17.70
C GLN A 132 10.80 -0.76 -18.80
N SER A 133 9.68 -1.48 -18.72
CA SER A 133 9.30 -2.49 -19.71
C SER A 133 8.81 -1.90 -21.03
N ARG A 134 8.14 -0.73 -21.00
CA ARG A 134 7.45 -0.16 -22.17
C ARG A 134 8.15 1.04 -22.81
N CYS A 135 8.99 1.76 -22.06
CA CYS A 135 9.51 3.06 -22.50
C CYS A 135 11.03 3.13 -22.63
N LEU A 136 11.81 2.12 -22.22
CA LEU A 136 13.26 2.20 -22.17
C LEU A 136 13.97 1.88 -23.46
N SER A 137 13.31 1.28 -24.44
CA SER A 137 13.99 0.90 -25.68
C SER A 137 14.24 2.08 -26.65
N ARG A 138 13.46 3.16 -26.60
CA ARG A 138 13.67 4.41 -27.36
C ARG A 138 12.77 5.55 -26.89
N ALA A 139 13.23 6.82 -26.98
CA ALA A 139 12.39 8.02 -26.84
C ALA A 139 11.47 8.21 -28.05
N THR A 140 10.64 7.23 -28.34
CA THR A 140 9.68 7.23 -29.43
C THR A 140 8.49 8.13 -29.09
N LEU A 141 7.78 8.59 -30.12
CA LEU A 141 6.51 9.32 -29.99
C LEU A 141 5.53 8.56 -29.08
N ASP A 142 5.48 7.22 -29.19
CA ASP A 142 4.61 6.36 -28.39
C ASP A 142 4.98 6.37 -26.90
N SER A 143 6.26 6.42 -26.56
CA SER A 143 6.70 6.51 -25.16
C SER A 143 6.36 7.86 -24.52
N ARG A 144 6.36 8.93 -25.30
CA ARG A 144 5.93 10.27 -24.85
C ARG A 144 4.42 10.31 -24.66
N LYS A 145 3.65 9.76 -25.58
CA LYS A 145 2.18 9.65 -25.50
C LYS A 145 1.76 8.85 -24.28
N LEU A 146 2.40 7.69 -24.03
CA LEU A 146 2.11 6.85 -22.89
C LEU A 146 2.39 7.57 -21.55
N ARG A 147 3.51 8.28 -21.44
CA ARG A 147 3.82 9.09 -20.25
C ARG A 147 2.81 10.20 -20.03
N LEU A 148 2.41 10.88 -21.09
CA LEU A 148 1.41 11.93 -21.01
C LEU A 148 0.05 11.36 -20.58
N ASP A 149 -0.35 10.21 -21.10
CA ASP A 149 -1.59 9.53 -20.71
C ASP A 149 -1.59 9.17 -19.22
N VAL A 150 -0.49 8.59 -18.70
CA VAL A 150 -0.35 8.31 -17.28
C VAL A 150 -0.44 9.59 -16.43
N ILE A 151 0.26 10.66 -16.82
CA ILE A 151 0.25 11.93 -16.07
C ILE A 151 -1.16 12.55 -16.10
N THR A 152 -1.82 12.54 -17.23
CA THR A 152 -3.17 13.10 -17.40
C THR A 152 -4.19 12.37 -16.52
N ARG A 153 -4.03 11.05 -16.33
CA ARG A 153 -4.89 10.26 -15.44
C ARG A 153 -4.53 10.43 -13.98
N PHE A 154 -3.25 10.57 -13.67
CA PHE A 154 -2.75 10.70 -12.31
C PHE A 154 -3.10 12.05 -11.68
N ALA A 155 -3.01 13.14 -12.45
CA ALA A 155 -3.24 14.49 -11.97
C ALA A 155 -4.64 14.69 -11.32
N PRO A 156 -5.76 14.24 -11.93
CA PRO A 156 -7.08 14.31 -11.29
C PRO A 156 -7.17 13.52 -9.98
N MET A 157 -6.50 12.37 -9.88
CA MET A 157 -6.47 11.58 -8.65
C MET A 157 -5.77 12.34 -7.52
N VAL A 158 -4.61 12.94 -7.79
CA VAL A 158 -3.88 13.81 -6.84
C VAL A 158 -4.74 15.01 -6.45
N SER A 159 -5.37 15.66 -7.41
CA SER A 159 -6.26 16.81 -7.19
C SER A 159 -7.42 16.44 -6.28
N ARG A 160 -8.08 15.29 -6.51
CA ARG A 160 -9.17 14.77 -5.68
C ARG A 160 -8.70 14.49 -4.25
N MET A 161 -7.56 13.84 -4.09
CA MET A 161 -6.96 13.57 -2.79
C MET A 161 -6.68 14.86 -2.01
N HIS A 162 -6.01 15.83 -2.64
CA HIS A 162 -5.70 17.12 -2.04
C HIS A 162 -6.95 17.96 -1.79
N GLY A 163 -7.94 17.88 -2.66
CA GLY A 163 -9.24 18.54 -2.47
C GLY A 163 -9.98 18.07 -1.23
N ARG A 164 -9.75 16.84 -0.79
CA ARG A 164 -10.24 16.27 0.48
C ARG A 164 -9.28 16.49 1.65
N ASN A 165 -8.28 17.35 1.50
CA ASN A 165 -7.24 17.65 2.50
C ASN A 165 -6.45 16.43 2.96
N PHE A 166 -6.37 15.37 2.14
CA PHE A 166 -5.55 14.21 2.42
C PHE A 166 -4.20 14.33 1.71
N PHE A 167 -3.14 13.91 2.39
CA PHE A 167 -1.76 13.94 1.87
C PHE A 167 -1.10 12.58 2.08
N HIS A 168 -0.63 11.99 0.99
CA HIS A 168 0.01 10.67 1.01
C HIS A 168 1.34 10.67 1.78
N ASN A 169 2.11 11.76 1.72
CA ASN A 169 3.42 11.97 2.34
C ASN A 169 4.55 11.00 1.92
N ASP A 170 4.28 10.09 0.99
CA ASP A 170 5.27 9.21 0.36
C ASP A 170 4.83 8.89 -1.07
N LEU A 171 4.46 9.92 -1.81
CA LEU A 171 3.96 9.82 -3.17
C LEU A 171 5.15 9.76 -4.13
N VAL A 172 5.66 8.55 -4.34
CA VAL A 172 6.76 8.24 -5.26
C VAL A 172 6.27 7.19 -6.26
N TRP A 173 6.94 7.07 -7.38
CA TRP A 173 6.50 6.21 -8.50
C TRP A 173 6.43 4.72 -8.15
N ARG A 174 7.30 4.24 -7.26
CA ARG A 174 7.24 2.87 -6.76
C ARG A 174 5.96 2.56 -5.94
N ASN A 175 5.29 3.61 -5.42
CA ASN A 175 4.07 3.51 -4.63
C ASN A 175 2.81 3.71 -5.48
N ILE A 176 2.94 3.58 -6.80
CA ILE A 176 1.86 3.59 -7.78
C ILE A 176 1.94 2.30 -8.56
N LEU A 177 0.85 1.53 -8.57
CA LEU A 177 0.72 0.36 -9.43
C LEU A 177 -0.03 0.74 -10.70
N VAL A 178 0.31 0.04 -11.77
CA VAL A 178 -0.33 0.15 -13.07
C VAL A 178 -0.85 -1.21 -13.48
N THR A 179 -2.11 -1.27 -13.85
CA THR A 179 -2.70 -2.39 -14.58
C THR A 179 -2.87 -1.98 -16.04
N CYS A 180 -2.46 -2.85 -16.96
CA CYS A 180 -2.57 -2.56 -18.38
C CYS A 180 -3.31 -3.72 -19.06
N PRO A 181 -4.64 -3.65 -19.20
CA PRO A 181 -5.38 -4.68 -19.90
C PRO A 181 -4.92 -4.75 -21.38
N PRO A 182 -5.01 -5.91 -22.03
CA PRO A 182 -4.59 -6.09 -23.43
C PRO A 182 -5.25 -5.10 -24.40
N GLN A 183 -6.51 -4.79 -24.13
CA GLN A 183 -7.29 -3.78 -24.83
C GLN A 183 -7.90 -2.84 -23.80
N GLY A 184 -7.38 -1.64 -23.69
CA GLY A 184 -7.93 -0.67 -22.75
C GLY A 184 -6.90 0.32 -22.21
N THR A 185 -7.38 1.13 -21.30
CA THR A 185 -6.59 2.20 -20.70
C THR A 185 -5.94 1.73 -19.40
N PRO A 186 -4.68 2.13 -19.15
CA PRO A 186 -4.01 1.77 -17.89
C PRO A 186 -4.81 2.20 -16.66
N GLY A 187 -5.01 1.29 -15.71
CA GLY A 187 -5.50 1.59 -14.38
C GLY A 187 -4.35 2.02 -13.49
N LEU A 188 -4.57 3.01 -12.63
CA LEU A 188 -3.58 3.48 -11.66
C LEU A 188 -4.09 3.24 -10.24
N TRP A 189 -3.23 2.74 -9.35
CA TRP A 189 -3.59 2.37 -7.99
C TRP A 189 -2.55 2.89 -7.01
N TRP A 190 -3.01 3.41 -5.88
CA TRP A 190 -2.15 3.90 -4.82
C TRP A 190 -1.80 2.81 -3.84
N ILE A 191 -0.51 2.69 -3.49
CA ILE A 191 -0.04 1.75 -2.46
C ILE A 191 0.89 2.43 -1.47
N ASP A 192 1.19 1.73 -0.37
CA ASP A 192 2.16 2.11 0.66
C ASP A 192 1.91 3.50 1.28
N CYS A 193 0.77 3.64 1.95
CA CYS A 193 0.32 4.90 2.51
C CYS A 193 0.32 4.98 4.07
N PRO A 194 1.31 4.43 4.81
CA PRO A 194 1.31 4.48 6.27
C PRO A 194 1.57 5.88 6.83
N ARG A 195 2.11 6.79 6.01
CA ARG A 195 2.41 8.20 6.37
C ARG A 195 1.32 9.17 5.96
N GLY A 196 0.33 8.70 5.21
CA GLY A 196 -0.80 9.50 4.77
C GLY A 196 -1.60 10.05 5.94
N ARG A 197 -2.13 11.26 5.77
CA ARG A 197 -2.93 11.93 6.80
C ARG A 197 -3.78 13.04 6.24
N PHE A 198 -4.87 13.33 6.93
CA PHE A 198 -5.62 14.58 6.74
C PHE A 198 -4.83 15.74 7.34
N VAL A 199 -4.76 16.86 6.63
CA VAL A 199 -4.03 18.05 7.06
C VAL A 199 -4.90 19.28 6.86
N TRP A 200 -5.08 20.09 7.92
CA TRP A 200 -5.81 21.33 7.84
C TRP A 200 -5.04 22.38 7.01
N MET A 201 -5.57 22.69 5.88
CA MET A 201 -5.39 23.81 4.91
C MET A 201 -4.01 24.39 4.50
N LYS A 202 -2.90 24.35 5.23
CA LYS A 202 -1.72 25.17 4.85
C LYS A 202 -0.59 24.49 4.06
N ARG A 203 -0.63 23.19 3.78
CA ARG A 203 0.52 22.47 3.18
C ARG A 203 0.33 21.99 1.73
N ARG A 204 -0.66 22.48 1.00
CA ARG A 204 -0.94 22.06 -0.39
C ARG A 204 0.24 22.25 -1.36
N ARG A 205 1.05 23.32 -1.17
CA ARG A 205 2.18 23.63 -2.06
C ARG A 205 3.39 22.69 -1.92
N LEU A 206 3.55 22.05 -0.75
CA LEU A 206 4.75 21.26 -0.46
C LEU A 206 4.77 19.92 -1.22
N GLN A 207 3.62 19.31 -1.43
CA GLN A 207 3.54 17.99 -2.08
C GLN A 207 3.64 18.03 -3.60
N LEU A 208 3.16 19.09 -4.24
CA LEU A 208 3.42 19.29 -5.66
C LEU A 208 4.92 19.40 -5.93
N LYS A 209 5.67 20.08 -5.05
CA LYS A 209 7.15 20.14 -5.13
C LYS A 209 7.78 18.76 -4.96
N THR A 210 7.32 17.95 -4.00
CA THR A 210 7.86 16.60 -3.74
C THR A 210 7.56 15.64 -4.91
N LEU A 211 6.36 15.73 -5.50
CA LEU A 211 5.99 14.98 -6.71
C LEU A 211 6.85 15.37 -7.90
N LEU A 212 7.00 16.67 -8.16
CA LEU A 212 7.80 17.18 -9.27
C LEU A 212 9.28 16.87 -9.05
N PHE A 213 9.78 16.94 -7.82
CA PHE A 213 11.17 16.61 -7.47
C PHE A 213 11.42 15.09 -7.61
N GLY A 214 10.56 14.24 -7.05
CA GLY A 214 10.65 12.79 -7.20
C GLY A 214 10.54 12.34 -8.66
N MET A 215 9.69 12.99 -9.46
CA MET A 215 9.65 12.78 -10.91
C MET A 215 10.97 13.18 -11.58
N GLY A 216 11.54 14.32 -11.21
CA GLY A 216 12.80 14.81 -11.77
C GLY A 216 13.99 13.91 -11.44
N GLU A 217 14.13 13.41 -10.22
CA GLU A 217 15.20 12.49 -9.83
C GLU A 217 15.06 11.12 -10.51
N THR A 218 13.86 10.56 -10.57
CA THR A 218 13.63 9.29 -11.28
C THR A 218 13.95 9.42 -12.77
N PHE A 219 13.61 10.54 -13.41
CA PHE A 219 13.99 10.82 -14.79
C PHE A 219 15.50 10.97 -14.97
N ARG A 220 16.21 11.66 -14.06
CA ARG A 220 17.67 11.76 -14.11
C ARG A 220 18.34 10.40 -13.96
N THR A 221 17.89 9.58 -13.00
CA THR A 221 18.45 8.24 -12.77
C THR A 221 18.20 7.31 -13.95
N LEU A 222 17.07 7.44 -14.64
CA LEU A 222 16.74 6.68 -15.85
C LEU A 222 17.57 7.14 -17.08
N LEU A 223 17.96 8.42 -17.13
CA LEU A 223 18.79 8.97 -18.22
C LEU A 223 20.29 8.72 -18.01
N GLN A 224 20.74 8.52 -16.75
CA GLN A 224 22.16 8.28 -16.42
C GLN A 224 22.57 6.81 -16.48
N LYS A 225 21.63 5.87 -16.65
CA LYS A 225 21.89 4.43 -16.85
C LYS A 225 21.99 4.04 -18.33
N LYS A 226 22.56 4.92 -19.17
CA LYS A 226 22.96 4.61 -20.55
C LYS A 226 24.43 4.21 -20.61
#